data_565a789322874261d2cb1b6e1a09613d
#
_entry.id   565a789322874261d2cb1b6e1a09613d
#
_cell.length_a   1.000
_cell.length_b   1.000
_cell.length_c   1.000
_cell.angle_alpha   90.00
_cell.angle_beta   90.00
_cell.angle_gamma   90.00
#
_symmetry.space_group_name_H-M   'P 1'
#
loop_
_entity.id
_entity.type
_entity.pdbx_description
1 polymer ?
#
loop_
_entity_poly.entity_id
_entity_poly.type
_entity_poly.pdbx_seq_one_letter_code
_entity_poly.pdbx_strand_id
1 'polypeptide(L)'
;AATQLELRDVPAATHAIAKGGAAAPDHPAPRLLRSQLSFAEAANAHPDVPALRARLDVNPADSEARHAFAAHHALAGDYATALSEWLELMRRDRKYGDDLARRSLLMAFDALGEGHELTLATRRRMASLLH
;
A
#
# COMPACT_ATOMS: atom_id res chain seq x y z
N ALA A 1 3.32 -14.03 -23.13
CA ALA A 1 2.02 -13.43 -23.02
C ALA A 1 2.05 -12.12 -22.26
N ALA A 2 1.00 -11.34 -22.39
CA ALA A 2 0.93 -10.03 -21.77
C ALA A 2 1.12 -10.07 -20.26
N THR A 3 0.55 -11.06 -19.60
CA THR A 3 0.63 -11.20 -18.16
C THR A 3 2.07 -11.31 -17.66
N GLN A 4 2.85 -12.15 -18.32
CA GLN A 4 4.24 -12.31 -17.94
C GLN A 4 5.03 -11.04 -18.19
N LEU A 5 4.74 -10.40 -19.29
CA LEU A 5 5.39 -9.14 -19.62
C LEU A 5 5.10 -8.09 -18.58
N GLU A 6 3.89 -8.07 -18.08
CA GLU A 6 3.51 -7.10 -17.04
C GLU A 6 4.38 -7.23 -15.80
N LEU A 7 4.64 -8.45 -15.35
CA LEU A 7 5.47 -8.66 -14.18
C LEU A 7 6.91 -8.25 -14.42
N ARG A 8 7.40 -8.52 -15.62
CA ARG A 8 8.78 -8.16 -15.97
C ARG A 8 8.93 -6.68 -16.25
N ASP A 9 7.82 -6.06 -16.62
CA ASP A 9 7.82 -4.67 -17.04
C ASP A 9 7.74 -3.69 -15.89
N VAL A 10 7.70 -4.15 -14.65
CA VAL A 10 7.66 -3.24 -13.51
C VAL A 10 8.79 -2.21 -13.58
N PRO A 11 10.06 -2.58 -13.79
CA PRO A 11 11.12 -1.58 -13.97
C PRO A 11 10.91 -0.73 -15.22
N ALA A 12 10.45 -1.34 -16.31
CA ALA A 12 10.19 -0.60 -17.54
C ALA A 12 9.04 0.38 -17.35
N ALA A 13 8.00 -0.04 -16.62
CA ALA A 13 6.88 0.83 -16.30
C ALA A 13 7.33 2.01 -15.46
N THR A 14 8.23 1.79 -14.51
CA THR A 14 8.79 2.86 -13.70
C THR A 14 9.52 3.86 -14.56
N HIS A 15 10.31 3.38 -15.50
CA HIS A 15 11.03 4.24 -16.43
C HIS A 15 10.07 5.05 -17.29
N ALA A 16 9.02 4.41 -17.80
CA ALA A 16 8.03 5.09 -18.61
C ALA A 16 7.27 6.15 -17.80
N ILE A 17 6.99 5.87 -16.55
CA ILE A 17 6.35 6.83 -15.67
C ILE A 17 7.22 8.05 -15.46
N ALA A 18 8.50 7.86 -15.28
CA ALA A 18 9.41 8.98 -15.10
C ALA A 18 9.34 9.93 -16.30
N LYS A 19 9.28 9.37 -17.50
CA LYS A 19 9.12 10.18 -18.70
C LYS A 19 7.75 10.81 -18.80
N GLY A 20 6.72 10.00 -18.54
CA GLY A 20 5.35 10.45 -18.59
C GLY A 20 5.05 11.49 -17.52
N GLY A 21 5.61 11.29 -16.33
CA GLY A 21 5.43 12.25 -15.25
C GLY A 21 5.99 13.60 -15.56
N ALA A 22 7.12 13.64 -16.26
CA ALA A 22 7.73 14.90 -16.69
C ALA A 22 6.85 15.60 -17.71
N ALA A 23 6.21 14.81 -18.60
CA ALA A 23 5.36 15.35 -19.66
C ALA A 23 3.96 15.70 -19.18
N ALA A 24 3.45 14.96 -18.19
CA ALA A 24 2.07 15.13 -17.73
C ALA A 24 1.99 14.93 -16.21
N PRO A 25 2.46 15.90 -15.43
CA PRO A 25 2.55 15.74 -13.98
C PRO A 25 1.20 15.56 -13.28
N ASP A 26 0.12 16.04 -13.88
CA ASP A 26 -1.20 15.96 -13.27
C ASP A 26 -1.96 14.69 -13.63
N HIS A 27 -1.37 13.85 -14.44
CA HIS A 27 -2.03 12.64 -14.87
C HIS A 27 -2.13 11.63 -13.71
N PRO A 28 -3.32 11.07 -13.43
CA PRO A 28 -3.48 10.19 -12.26
C PRO A 28 -2.75 8.85 -12.39
N ALA A 29 -2.52 8.34 -13.60
CA ALA A 29 -1.88 7.05 -13.80
C ALA A 29 -0.49 6.93 -13.13
N PRO A 30 0.38 7.92 -13.20
CA PRO A 30 1.68 7.83 -12.52
C PRO A 30 1.55 7.64 -11.01
N ARG A 31 0.56 8.28 -10.40
CA ARG A 31 0.34 8.17 -8.96
C ARG A 31 -0.10 6.78 -8.57
N LEU A 32 -1.07 6.22 -9.30
CA LEU A 32 -1.55 4.87 -9.05
C LEU A 32 -0.44 3.85 -9.20
N LEU A 33 0.36 3.99 -10.24
CA LEU A 33 1.44 3.06 -10.50
C LEU A 33 2.53 3.16 -9.43
N ARG A 34 2.82 4.36 -8.95
CA ARG A 34 3.78 4.54 -7.85
C ARG A 34 3.30 3.84 -6.59
N SER A 35 2.00 3.93 -6.29
CA SER A 35 1.42 3.23 -5.15
C SER A 35 1.63 1.74 -5.27
N GLN A 36 1.34 1.19 -6.44
CA GLN A 36 1.51 -0.24 -6.68
C GLN A 36 2.98 -0.66 -6.58
N LEU A 37 3.89 0.16 -7.08
CA LEU A 37 5.31 -0.13 -6.99
C LEU A 37 5.80 -0.11 -5.55
N SER A 38 5.32 0.84 -4.77
CA SER A 38 5.66 0.93 -3.35
C SER A 38 5.18 -0.33 -2.60
N PHE A 39 3.95 -0.76 -2.87
CA PHE A 39 3.42 -1.97 -2.26
C PHE A 39 4.18 -3.21 -2.72
N ALA A 40 4.55 -3.25 -4.00
CA ALA A 40 5.32 -4.37 -4.55
C ALA A 40 6.69 -4.48 -3.89
N GLU A 41 7.35 -3.35 -3.62
CA GLU A 41 8.63 -3.37 -2.93
C GLU A 41 8.51 -3.99 -1.54
N ALA A 42 7.50 -3.58 -0.79
CA ALA A 42 7.29 -4.11 0.56
C ALA A 42 6.95 -5.61 0.50
N ALA A 43 6.10 -6.00 -0.45
CA ALA A 43 5.72 -7.39 -0.60
C ALA A 43 6.89 -8.26 -1.02
N ASN A 44 7.74 -7.76 -1.91
CA ASN A 44 8.91 -8.51 -2.39
C ASN A 44 9.99 -8.66 -1.31
N ALA A 45 10.08 -7.70 -0.41
CA ALA A 45 11.01 -7.81 0.71
C ALA A 45 10.62 -8.94 1.67
N HIS A 46 9.34 -9.26 1.72
CA HIS A 46 8.80 -10.31 2.58
C HIS A 46 7.77 -11.12 1.80
N PRO A 47 8.22 -12.01 0.90
CA PRO A 47 7.31 -12.67 -0.06
C PRO A 47 6.44 -13.77 0.52
N ASP A 48 6.75 -14.25 1.71
CA ASP A 48 6.01 -15.37 2.32
C ASP A 48 4.90 -14.85 3.23
N VAL A 49 3.69 -14.75 2.71
CA VAL A 49 2.54 -14.23 3.46
C VAL A 49 2.23 -15.05 4.72
N PRO A 50 2.21 -16.40 4.68
CA PRO A 50 2.02 -17.16 5.91
C PRO A 50 3.06 -16.87 6.98
N ALA A 51 4.31 -16.63 6.58
CA ALA A 51 5.36 -16.27 7.54
C ALA A 51 5.09 -14.92 8.19
N LEU A 52 4.57 -13.95 7.43
CA LEU A 52 4.19 -12.66 7.97
C LEU A 52 3.05 -12.81 8.97
N ARG A 53 2.07 -13.63 8.64
CA ARG A 53 0.95 -13.90 9.54
C ARG A 53 1.44 -14.51 10.83
N ALA A 54 2.36 -15.47 10.73
CA ALA A 54 2.94 -16.11 11.91
C ALA A 54 3.70 -15.11 12.79
N ARG A 55 4.44 -14.19 12.17
CA ARG A 55 5.14 -13.14 12.91
C ARG A 55 4.17 -12.25 13.67
N LEU A 56 3.04 -11.91 13.04
CA LEU A 56 2.03 -11.07 13.69
C LEU A 56 1.31 -11.81 14.82
N ASP A 57 1.12 -13.12 14.66
CA ASP A 57 0.51 -13.93 15.73
C ASP A 57 1.41 -13.97 16.97
N VAL A 58 2.72 -14.04 16.77
CA VAL A 58 3.70 -14.04 17.86
C VAL A 58 3.84 -12.63 18.46
N ASN A 59 3.89 -11.62 17.61
CA ASN A 59 4.09 -10.24 18.05
C ASN A 59 3.20 -9.29 17.25
N PRO A 60 2.01 -8.98 17.75
CA PRO A 60 1.11 -8.05 17.04
C PRO A 60 1.68 -6.65 16.83
N ALA A 61 2.73 -6.30 17.56
CA ALA A 61 3.40 -5.00 17.41
C ALA A 61 4.51 -5.01 16.38
N ASP A 62 4.65 -6.09 15.60
CA ASP A 62 5.65 -6.20 14.54
C ASP A 62 5.24 -5.32 13.36
N SER A 63 5.70 -4.07 13.38
CA SER A 63 5.31 -3.07 12.38
C SER A 63 5.74 -3.45 10.96
N GLU A 64 6.95 -3.99 10.82
CA GLU A 64 7.45 -4.40 9.51
C GLU A 64 6.58 -5.49 8.90
N ALA A 65 6.23 -6.50 9.70
CA ALA A 65 5.41 -7.59 9.23
C ALA A 65 4.01 -7.11 8.87
N ARG A 66 3.45 -6.20 9.66
CA ARG A 66 2.11 -5.68 9.41
C ARG A 66 2.04 -4.87 8.12
N HIS A 67 3.05 -4.05 7.89
CA HIS A 67 3.10 -3.27 6.65
C HIS A 67 3.22 -4.17 5.43
N ALA A 68 4.12 -5.15 5.47
CA ALA A 68 4.29 -6.08 4.36
C ALA A 68 3.04 -6.90 4.11
N PHE A 69 2.39 -7.34 5.18
CA PHE A 69 1.14 -8.10 5.09
C PHE A 69 0.04 -7.25 4.41
N ALA A 70 -0.09 -5.99 4.83
CA ALA A 70 -1.04 -5.07 4.22
C ALA A 70 -0.74 -4.87 2.73
N ALA A 71 0.53 -4.70 2.38
CA ALA A 71 0.94 -4.50 1.00
C ALA A 71 0.55 -5.69 0.11
N HIS A 72 0.76 -6.91 0.60
CA HIS A 72 0.34 -8.11 -0.12
C HIS A 72 -1.16 -8.10 -0.41
N HIS A 73 -1.96 -7.73 0.58
CA HIS A 73 -3.41 -7.69 0.40
C HIS A 73 -3.83 -6.60 -0.58
N ALA A 74 -3.19 -5.43 -0.52
CA ALA A 74 -3.48 -4.36 -1.47
C ALA A 74 -3.18 -4.79 -2.91
N LEU A 75 -2.05 -5.47 -3.12
CA LEU A 75 -1.68 -5.94 -4.45
C LEU A 75 -2.65 -7.01 -4.96
N ALA A 76 -3.22 -7.78 -4.07
CA ALA A 76 -4.21 -8.81 -4.42
C ALA A 76 -5.60 -8.21 -4.65
N GLY A 77 -5.77 -6.91 -4.44
CA GLY A 77 -7.05 -6.25 -4.59
C GLY A 77 -7.90 -6.26 -3.32
N ASP A 78 -7.40 -6.83 -2.24
CA ASP A 78 -8.11 -6.87 -0.97
C ASP A 78 -7.82 -5.63 -0.15
N TYR A 79 -8.34 -4.51 -0.59
CA TYR A 79 -8.10 -3.24 0.08
C TYR A 79 -8.78 -3.16 1.44
N ALA A 80 -9.88 -3.88 1.64
CA ALA A 80 -10.54 -3.88 2.94
C ALA A 80 -9.57 -4.35 4.03
N THR A 81 -8.91 -5.48 3.80
CA THR A 81 -7.92 -6.00 4.74
C THR A 81 -6.70 -5.10 4.83
N ALA A 82 -6.19 -4.64 3.69
CA ALA A 82 -5.01 -3.78 3.67
C ALA A 82 -5.23 -2.50 4.48
N LEU A 83 -6.35 -1.84 4.27
CA LEU A 83 -6.67 -0.61 4.98
C LEU A 83 -6.79 -0.86 6.48
N SER A 84 -7.42 -1.96 6.86
CA SER A 84 -7.56 -2.34 8.26
C SER A 84 -6.21 -2.55 8.92
N GLU A 85 -5.28 -3.21 8.23
CA GLU A 85 -3.93 -3.45 8.77
C GLU A 85 -3.14 -2.16 8.90
N TRP A 86 -3.23 -1.26 7.93
CA TRP A 86 -2.54 0.02 8.03
C TRP A 86 -3.14 0.92 9.11
N LEU A 87 -4.47 0.85 9.34
CA LEU A 87 -5.08 1.55 10.47
C LEU A 87 -4.54 1.02 11.79
N GLU A 88 -4.40 -0.29 11.90
CA GLU A 88 -3.85 -0.89 13.10
C GLU A 88 -2.39 -0.51 13.31
N LEU A 89 -1.61 -0.47 12.23
CA LEU A 89 -0.23 0.00 12.28
C LEU A 89 -0.17 1.45 12.77
N MET A 90 -1.04 2.29 12.23
CA MET A 90 -1.12 3.68 12.63
C MET A 90 -1.49 3.83 14.11
N ARG A 91 -2.40 2.99 14.59
CA ARG A 91 -2.81 3.00 15.99
C ARG A 91 -1.68 2.57 16.91
N ARG A 92 -0.93 1.53 16.52
CA ARG A 92 0.11 0.95 17.38
C ARG A 92 1.45 1.66 17.29
N ASP A 93 1.80 2.13 16.09
CA ASP A 93 3.15 2.65 15.84
C ASP A 93 3.08 3.71 14.73
N ARG A 94 2.47 4.82 15.07
CA ARG A 94 2.15 5.87 14.09
C ARG A 94 3.37 6.40 13.36
N LYS A 95 4.51 6.47 14.02
CA LYS A 95 5.71 7.06 13.43
C LYS A 95 6.60 6.08 12.69
N TYR A 96 6.26 4.82 12.71
CA TYR A 96 7.07 3.81 12.04
C TYR A 96 7.28 4.18 10.58
N GLY A 97 8.53 4.11 10.12
CA GLY A 97 8.85 4.35 8.73
C GLY A 97 8.46 5.73 8.25
N ASP A 98 8.56 6.73 9.09
CA ASP A 98 8.25 8.12 8.76
C ASP A 98 6.78 8.25 8.33
N ASP A 99 5.88 7.87 9.22
CA ASP A 99 4.44 7.90 9.00
C ASP A 99 4.02 6.98 7.84
N LEU A 100 4.68 5.85 7.71
CA LEU A 100 4.46 4.92 6.61
C LEU A 100 3.01 4.44 6.53
N ALA A 101 2.37 4.18 7.68
CA ALA A 101 0.98 3.74 7.70
C ALA A 101 0.06 4.77 7.06
N ARG A 102 0.21 6.04 7.45
CA ARG A 102 -0.58 7.12 6.90
C ARG A 102 -0.33 7.29 5.40
N ARG A 103 0.93 7.27 5.00
CA ARG A 103 1.28 7.39 3.58
C ARG A 103 0.69 6.25 2.76
N SER A 104 0.75 5.03 3.30
CA SER A 104 0.19 3.87 2.61
C SER A 104 -1.32 3.95 2.49
N LEU A 105 -1.99 4.42 3.55
CA LEU A 105 -3.44 4.65 3.51
C LEU A 105 -3.80 5.63 2.40
N LEU A 106 -3.06 6.74 2.31
CA LEU A 106 -3.33 7.74 1.27
C LEU A 106 -3.09 7.17 -0.13
N MET A 107 -2.06 6.35 -0.30
CA MET A 107 -1.81 5.68 -1.57
C MET A 107 -2.95 4.74 -1.94
N ALA A 108 -3.48 4.01 -0.98
CA ALA A 108 -4.61 3.12 -1.22
C ALA A 108 -5.86 3.92 -1.62
N PHE A 109 -6.06 5.09 -1.02
CA PHE A 109 -7.18 5.95 -1.40
C PHE A 109 -7.05 6.43 -2.85
N ASP A 110 -5.83 6.70 -3.30
CA ASP A 110 -5.61 7.05 -4.71
C ASP A 110 -6.06 5.91 -5.63
N ALA A 111 -5.78 4.68 -5.24
CA ALA A 111 -6.17 3.51 -6.02
C ALA A 111 -7.68 3.28 -6.01
N LEU A 112 -8.31 3.48 -4.86
CA LEU A 112 -9.76 3.26 -4.71
C LEU A 112 -10.60 4.42 -5.22
N GLY A 113 -10.11 5.65 -5.07
CA GLY A 113 -10.86 6.85 -5.38
C GLY A 113 -11.46 7.48 -4.13
N GLU A 114 -11.57 8.82 -4.14
CA GLU A 114 -12.03 9.56 -2.96
C GLU A 114 -13.47 9.30 -2.58
N GLY A 115 -14.31 8.93 -3.55
CA GLY A 115 -15.70 8.63 -3.28
C GLY A 115 -15.99 7.18 -2.92
N HIS A 116 -14.97 6.33 -2.91
CA HIS A 116 -15.16 4.92 -2.61
C HIS A 116 -15.57 4.72 -1.16
N GLU A 117 -16.47 3.78 -0.94
CA GLU A 117 -17.01 3.47 0.36
C GLU A 117 -15.92 3.18 1.40
N LEU A 118 -14.92 2.38 1.00
CA LEU A 118 -13.79 2.05 1.86
C LEU A 118 -12.97 3.28 2.22
N THR A 119 -12.77 4.17 1.25
CA THR A 119 -12.03 5.41 1.48
C THR A 119 -12.74 6.26 2.52
N LEU A 120 -14.04 6.45 2.35
CA LEU A 120 -14.83 7.28 3.26
C LEU A 120 -14.84 6.71 4.67
N ALA A 121 -15.07 5.41 4.79
CA ALA A 121 -15.10 4.75 6.09
C ALA A 121 -13.74 4.81 6.77
N THR A 122 -12.67 4.59 6.01
CA THR A 122 -11.31 4.58 6.55
C THR A 122 -10.88 5.97 7.00
N ARG A 123 -11.26 7.01 6.24
CA ARG A 123 -10.95 8.39 6.64
C ARG A 123 -11.59 8.76 7.98
N ARG A 124 -12.81 8.30 8.20
CA ARG A 124 -13.48 8.52 9.49
C ARG A 124 -12.71 7.86 10.63
N ARG A 125 -12.23 6.64 10.41
CA ARG A 125 -11.46 5.92 11.42
C ARG A 125 -10.10 6.58 11.66
N MET A 126 -9.46 7.08 10.61
CA MET A 126 -8.21 7.83 10.75
C MET A 126 -8.40 9.07 11.61
N ALA A 127 -9.46 9.81 11.37
CA ALA A 127 -9.75 11.01 12.14
C ALA A 127 -9.91 10.68 13.62
N SER A 128 -10.57 9.56 13.92
CA SER A 128 -10.73 9.09 15.29
C SER A 128 -9.38 8.76 15.93
N LEU A 129 -8.46 8.17 15.17
CA LEU A 129 -7.15 7.80 15.70
C LEU A 129 -6.25 9.01 15.94
N LEU A 130 -6.48 10.11 15.23
CA LEU A 130 -5.66 11.31 15.34
C LEU A 130 -6.07 12.23 16.49
N HIS A 131 -7.15 11.93 17.15
CA HIS A 131 -7.60 12.69 18.31
C HIS A 131 -7.06 12.12 19.65
#